data_a19f440617bd5d08c0bd4ef12f6155a9
#
_entry.id   a19f440617bd5d08c0bd4ef12f6155a9
#
_cell.length_a   1.000
_cell.length_b   1.000
_cell.length_c   1.000
_cell.angle_alpha   90.00
_cell.angle_beta   90.00
_cell.angle_gamma   90.00
#
_symmetry.space_group_name_H-M   'P 1'
#
loop_
_entity.id
_entity.type
_entity.pdbx_description
1 polymer ?
#
loop_
_entity_poly.entity_id
_entity_poly.type
_entity_poly.pdbx_seq_one_letter_code
_entity_poly.pdbx_strand_id
1 'polypeptide(L)'
;ISAAAALAAPTLALAQARPIRLVVPYAPGGPIDVTARLMAERVKDSLGTVIIDNKPGGGGNIGADIVAKAAPDGLTIGIAAVATHAINPWLFSKMPYDAAKDFAPITQMLRVPNVLVMNADTATRLKINTLQDLIAYAKANPARLNYGSGGNGSAGHLAGEMFKRDAGIFAVHIPYNGGNPAQLALLSGQ
;
A
#
# COMPACT_ATOMS: atom_id res chain seq x y z
N ILE A 1 17.89 25.97 66.64
CA ILE A 1 18.28 25.81 65.23
C ILE A 1 17.62 24.52 64.75
N SER A 2 16.42 24.64 64.11
CA SER A 2 15.68 23.49 63.55
C SER A 2 16.02 23.38 62.06
N ALA A 3 16.65 22.30 61.66
CA ALA A 3 16.94 21.97 60.27
C ALA A 3 15.71 21.27 59.68
N ALA A 4 14.99 21.93 58.77
CA ALA A 4 13.92 21.32 57.99
C ALA A 4 14.55 20.47 56.85
N ALA A 5 14.47 19.14 56.99
CA ALA A 5 14.82 18.24 55.93
C ALA A 5 13.69 18.25 54.87
N ALA A 6 13.94 18.87 53.72
CA ALA A 6 13.03 18.78 52.57
C ALA A 6 13.09 17.37 52.00
N LEU A 7 12.02 16.59 52.17
CA LEU A 7 11.78 15.32 51.49
C LEU A 7 11.53 15.62 49.99
N ALA A 8 12.54 15.40 49.16
CA ALA A 8 12.39 15.35 47.74
C ALA A 8 11.64 14.06 47.39
N ALA A 9 10.33 14.16 47.20
CA ALA A 9 9.53 13.07 46.64
C ALA A 9 9.99 12.80 45.19
N PRO A 10 10.35 11.58 44.80
CA PRO A 10 10.64 11.29 43.41
C PRO A 10 9.33 11.50 42.61
N THR A 11 9.30 12.48 41.73
CA THR A 11 8.25 12.61 40.74
C THR A 11 8.36 11.36 39.84
N LEU A 12 7.43 10.43 39.99
CA LEU A 12 7.22 9.37 39.00
C LEU A 12 6.89 10.07 37.68
N ALA A 13 7.90 10.30 36.86
CA ALA A 13 7.69 10.63 35.46
C ALA A 13 6.95 9.44 34.86
N LEU A 14 5.64 9.61 34.63
CA LEU A 14 4.87 8.67 33.84
C LEU A 14 5.59 8.61 32.48
N ALA A 15 6.35 7.55 32.28
CA ALA A 15 7.01 7.31 31.00
C ALA A 15 5.88 7.27 29.95
N GLN A 16 5.78 8.33 29.16
CA GLN A 16 4.83 8.40 28.06
C GLN A 16 5.12 7.20 27.18
N ALA A 17 4.12 6.31 27.01
CA ALA A 17 4.27 5.12 26.17
C ALA A 17 4.80 5.57 24.80
N ARG A 18 5.92 5.01 24.37
CA ARG A 18 6.53 5.35 23.08
C ARG A 18 5.51 5.02 21.98
N PRO A 19 5.29 5.93 21.03
CA PRO A 19 4.30 5.72 19.98
C PRO A 19 4.70 4.53 19.10
N ILE A 20 3.72 3.77 18.65
CA ILE A 20 3.90 2.72 17.65
C ILE A 20 3.94 3.38 16.27
N ARG A 21 4.97 3.10 15.48
CA ARG A 21 5.09 3.52 14.10
C ARG A 21 4.54 2.42 13.19
N LEU A 22 3.44 2.72 12.48
CA LEU A 22 2.87 1.80 11.49
C LEU A 22 3.27 2.26 10.08
N VAL A 23 4.18 1.52 9.47
CA VAL A 23 4.67 1.80 8.11
C VAL A 23 3.67 1.28 7.08
N VAL A 24 3.22 2.18 6.21
CA VAL A 24 2.35 1.89 5.07
C VAL A 24 3.18 2.02 3.79
N PRO A 25 3.38 0.94 3.00
CA PRO A 25 4.32 0.93 1.87
C PRO A 25 3.78 1.61 0.59
N TYR A 26 2.75 2.43 0.70
CA TYR A 26 2.08 3.12 -0.42
C TYR A 26 1.72 4.55 -0.05
N ALA A 27 1.39 5.34 -1.08
CA ALA A 27 0.94 6.72 -0.92
C ALA A 27 -0.35 6.81 -0.07
N PRO A 28 -0.55 7.94 0.65
CA PRO A 28 -1.75 8.19 1.42
C PRO A 28 -3.04 8.13 0.58
N GLY A 29 -4.17 7.82 1.24
CA GLY A 29 -5.50 7.85 0.66
C GLY A 29 -5.91 6.58 -0.09
N GLY A 30 -5.02 5.61 -0.28
CA GLY A 30 -5.36 4.29 -0.81
C GLY A 30 -6.02 3.38 0.25
N PRO A 31 -6.61 2.23 -0.16
CA PRO A 31 -7.36 1.37 0.75
C PRO A 31 -6.52 0.86 1.94
N ILE A 32 -5.24 0.60 1.74
CA ILE A 32 -4.32 0.16 2.80
C ILE A 32 -4.08 1.30 3.82
N ASP A 33 -3.87 2.53 3.34
CA ASP A 33 -3.65 3.69 4.21
C ASP A 33 -4.92 4.05 5.01
N VAL A 34 -6.08 4.06 4.36
CA VAL A 34 -7.36 4.33 5.03
C VAL A 34 -7.61 3.29 6.13
N THR A 35 -7.38 2.00 5.86
CA THR A 35 -7.53 0.93 6.85
C THR A 35 -6.54 1.11 8.01
N ALA A 36 -5.28 1.45 7.72
CA ALA A 36 -4.27 1.71 8.74
C ALA A 36 -4.69 2.85 9.69
N ARG A 37 -5.22 3.95 9.15
CA ARG A 37 -5.71 5.09 9.94
C ARG A 37 -6.92 4.73 10.79
N LEU A 38 -7.88 4.02 10.23
CA LEU A 38 -9.05 3.54 10.98
C LEU A 38 -8.66 2.59 12.11
N MET A 39 -7.70 1.70 11.87
CA MET A 39 -7.18 0.80 12.89
C MET A 39 -6.44 1.59 13.98
N ALA A 40 -5.56 2.51 13.62
CA ALA A 40 -4.82 3.35 14.56
C ALA A 40 -5.77 4.09 15.51
N GLU A 41 -6.86 4.65 14.99
CA GLU A 41 -7.88 5.34 15.79
C GLU A 41 -8.61 4.38 16.74
N ARG A 42 -8.89 3.16 16.30
CA ARG A 42 -9.61 2.16 17.11
C ARG A 42 -8.79 1.58 18.26
N VAL A 43 -7.47 1.54 18.11
CA VAL A 43 -6.58 0.94 19.13
C VAL A 43 -5.92 1.96 20.04
N LYS A 44 -6.16 3.26 19.86
CA LYS A 44 -5.48 4.33 20.60
C LYS A 44 -5.66 4.24 22.13
N ASP A 45 -6.83 3.81 22.58
CA ASP A 45 -7.12 3.70 24.01
C ASP A 45 -6.47 2.47 24.66
N SER A 46 -6.14 1.43 23.86
CA SER A 46 -5.52 0.19 24.34
C SER A 46 -4.01 0.13 24.11
N LEU A 47 -3.54 0.66 22.98
CA LEU A 47 -2.13 0.58 22.57
C LEU A 47 -1.41 1.94 22.60
N GLY A 48 -2.12 3.03 22.89
CA GLY A 48 -1.57 4.38 22.82
C GLY A 48 -1.51 4.90 21.40
N THR A 49 -0.66 5.91 21.18
CA THR A 49 -0.54 6.59 19.90
C THR A 49 0.09 5.71 18.82
N VAL A 50 -0.61 5.53 17.71
CA VAL A 50 -0.10 4.88 16.49
C VAL A 50 0.12 5.93 15.41
N ILE A 51 1.35 6.11 14.96
CA ILE A 51 1.75 7.06 13.91
C ILE A 51 1.78 6.34 12.57
N ILE A 52 0.97 6.79 11.61
CA ILE A 52 0.98 6.26 10.24
C ILE A 52 2.11 6.92 9.46
N ASP A 53 3.02 6.09 8.96
CA ASP A 53 4.19 6.53 8.18
C ASP A 53 4.15 5.95 6.76
N ASN A 54 3.72 6.75 5.80
CA ASN A 54 3.63 6.34 4.40
C ASN A 54 5.03 6.36 3.75
N LYS A 55 5.49 5.21 3.26
CA LYS A 55 6.79 5.02 2.58
C LYS A 55 6.59 4.35 1.22
N PRO A 56 6.07 5.08 0.23
CA PRO A 56 5.84 4.55 -1.11
C PRO A 56 7.14 4.36 -1.89
N GLY A 57 7.07 3.55 -2.96
CA GLY A 57 8.16 3.36 -3.91
C GLY A 57 8.67 1.93 -3.99
N GLY A 58 9.32 1.60 -5.12
CA GLY A 58 9.85 0.26 -5.38
C GLY A 58 8.79 -0.86 -5.35
N GLY A 59 7.55 -0.58 -5.75
CA GLY A 59 6.45 -1.55 -5.62
C GLY A 59 6.10 -1.88 -4.17
N GLY A 60 6.39 -0.98 -3.22
CA GLY A 60 6.21 -1.16 -1.78
C GLY A 60 7.47 -1.64 -1.05
N ASN A 61 8.53 -2.00 -1.78
CA ASN A 61 9.75 -2.57 -1.18
C ASN A 61 10.46 -1.58 -0.25
N ILE A 62 10.36 -0.26 -0.49
CA ILE A 62 10.97 0.75 0.39
C ILE A 62 10.34 0.70 1.79
N GLY A 63 9.02 0.68 1.88
CA GLY A 63 8.33 0.58 3.16
C GLY A 63 8.59 -0.75 3.87
N ALA A 64 8.56 -1.86 3.14
CA ALA A 64 8.84 -3.18 3.69
C ALA A 64 10.27 -3.30 4.21
N ASP A 65 11.26 -2.77 3.50
CA ASP A 65 12.68 -2.75 3.92
C ASP A 65 12.91 -1.99 5.23
N ILE A 66 12.20 -0.87 5.42
CA ILE A 66 12.25 -0.10 6.67
C ILE A 66 11.78 -0.96 7.85
N VAL A 67 10.71 -1.75 7.68
CA VAL A 67 10.19 -2.63 8.73
C VAL A 67 11.15 -3.78 8.99
N ALA A 68 11.68 -4.42 7.94
CA ALA A 68 12.63 -5.51 8.04
C ALA A 68 13.90 -5.15 8.83
N LYS A 69 14.35 -3.88 8.71
CA LYS A 69 15.55 -3.35 9.37
C LYS A 69 15.28 -2.62 10.69
N ALA A 70 14.03 -2.54 11.11
CA ALA A 70 13.68 -1.89 12.38
C ALA A 70 14.13 -2.72 13.58
N ALA A 71 14.31 -2.06 14.72
CA ALA A 71 14.55 -2.76 15.97
C ALA A 71 13.37 -3.70 16.30
N PRO A 72 13.63 -4.93 16.76
CA PRO A 72 12.57 -5.91 17.06
C PRO A 72 11.92 -5.67 18.43
N ASP A 73 11.63 -4.39 18.74
CA ASP A 73 11.04 -3.95 20.02
C ASP A 73 9.49 -3.82 19.94
N GLY A 74 8.91 -4.15 18.80
CA GLY A 74 7.46 -4.07 18.58
C GLY A 74 6.93 -2.65 18.34
N LEU A 75 7.78 -1.62 18.33
CA LEU A 75 7.37 -0.22 18.13
C LEU A 75 7.39 0.21 16.67
N THR A 76 8.01 -0.54 15.78
CA THR A 76 7.87 -0.36 14.34
C THR A 76 7.22 -1.59 13.74
N ILE A 77 6.00 -1.43 13.28
CA ILE A 77 5.23 -2.46 12.59
C ILE A 77 4.90 -2.00 11.17
N GLY A 78 4.49 -2.89 10.30
CA GLY A 78 4.19 -2.55 8.92
C GLY A 78 3.04 -3.34 8.33
N ILE A 79 2.49 -2.83 7.25
CA ILE A 79 1.49 -3.56 6.47
C ILE A 79 2.20 -4.32 5.35
N ALA A 80 2.19 -5.64 5.46
CA ALA A 80 2.59 -6.53 4.40
C ALA A 80 1.50 -6.57 3.32
N ALA A 81 1.88 -6.25 2.09
CA ALA A 81 0.99 -6.35 0.95
C ALA A 81 1.30 -7.60 0.13
N VAL A 82 0.34 -8.06 -0.67
CA VAL A 82 0.55 -9.13 -1.66
C VAL A 82 1.78 -8.85 -2.54
N ALA A 83 1.95 -7.59 -2.96
CA ALA A 83 3.12 -7.18 -3.75
C ALA A 83 4.42 -7.48 -3.01
N THR A 84 4.60 -6.94 -1.82
CA THR A 84 5.88 -6.94 -1.09
C THR A 84 6.30 -8.33 -0.62
N HIS A 85 5.35 -9.22 -0.29
CA HIS A 85 5.64 -10.52 0.32
C HIS A 85 5.38 -11.73 -0.58
N ALA A 86 4.52 -11.60 -1.61
CA ALA A 86 4.19 -12.73 -2.47
C ALA A 86 4.63 -12.56 -3.94
N ILE A 87 4.69 -11.33 -4.47
CA ILE A 87 4.98 -11.08 -5.89
C ILE A 87 6.42 -10.61 -6.10
N ASN A 88 6.84 -9.58 -5.37
CA ASN A 88 8.13 -8.92 -5.58
C ASN A 88 9.34 -9.86 -5.40
N PRO A 89 9.33 -10.84 -4.48
CA PRO A 89 10.42 -11.82 -4.37
C PRO A 89 10.69 -12.59 -5.66
N TRP A 90 9.68 -12.72 -6.54
CA TRP A 90 9.77 -13.41 -7.85
C TRP A 90 9.94 -12.45 -9.02
N LEU A 91 9.62 -11.18 -8.84
CA LEU A 91 9.65 -10.16 -9.88
C LEU A 91 10.96 -9.39 -9.93
N PHE A 92 11.56 -9.11 -8.77
CA PHE A 92 12.80 -8.34 -8.68
C PHE A 92 14.00 -9.27 -8.55
N SER A 93 15.04 -9.02 -9.33
CA SER A 93 16.29 -9.80 -9.30
C SER A 93 17.06 -9.64 -7.97
N LYS A 94 16.84 -8.54 -7.26
CA LYS A 94 17.45 -8.25 -5.97
C LYS A 94 16.42 -7.63 -5.03
N MET A 95 16.12 -8.34 -3.94
CA MET A 95 15.26 -7.85 -2.86
C MET A 95 16.12 -7.27 -1.73
N PRO A 96 15.69 -6.16 -1.09
CA PRO A 96 16.42 -5.59 0.05
C PRO A 96 16.13 -6.32 1.37
N TYR A 97 15.18 -7.28 1.39
CA TYR A 97 14.77 -8.08 2.55
C TYR A 97 14.38 -9.50 2.11
N ASP A 98 14.35 -10.42 3.06
CA ASP A 98 13.77 -11.77 2.91
C ASP A 98 12.32 -11.75 3.41
N ALA A 99 11.37 -11.89 2.49
CA ALA A 99 9.93 -11.79 2.81
C ALA A 99 9.43 -12.86 3.80
N ALA A 100 10.15 -13.98 3.93
CA ALA A 100 9.76 -15.08 4.82
C ALA A 100 10.47 -15.03 6.18
N LYS A 101 11.69 -14.44 6.27
CA LYS A 101 12.52 -14.53 7.45
C LYS A 101 12.63 -13.23 8.25
N ASP A 102 12.51 -12.07 7.56
CA ASP A 102 12.78 -10.77 8.20
C ASP A 102 11.53 -10.18 8.87
N PHE A 103 10.41 -10.91 8.89
CA PHE A 103 9.14 -10.43 9.44
C PHE A 103 8.48 -11.46 10.35
N ALA A 104 7.86 -10.98 11.43
CA ALA A 104 6.95 -11.75 12.26
C ALA A 104 5.50 -11.38 11.92
N PRO A 105 4.72 -12.25 11.24
CA PRO A 105 3.35 -11.93 10.87
C PRO A 105 2.44 -11.91 12.10
N ILE A 106 1.55 -10.89 12.17
CA ILE A 106 0.60 -10.72 13.27
C ILE A 106 -0.78 -11.28 12.85
N THR A 107 -1.38 -10.69 11.82
CA THR A 107 -2.72 -11.09 11.33
C THR A 107 -3.00 -10.53 9.95
N GLN A 108 -4.00 -11.10 9.27
CA GLN A 108 -4.56 -10.55 8.03
C GLN A 108 -5.54 -9.42 8.36
N MET A 109 -5.22 -8.19 7.96
CA MET A 109 -6.07 -7.01 8.23
C MET A 109 -7.27 -6.90 7.28
N LEU A 110 -7.07 -7.11 5.98
CA LEU A 110 -8.09 -6.89 4.96
C LEU A 110 -7.81 -7.70 3.69
N ARG A 111 -8.83 -7.76 2.84
CA ARG A 111 -8.72 -8.19 1.44
C ARG A 111 -9.20 -7.05 0.55
N VAL A 112 -8.43 -6.75 -0.50
CA VAL A 112 -8.76 -5.70 -1.48
C VAL A 112 -8.91 -6.38 -2.84
N PRO A 113 -10.14 -6.59 -3.32
CA PRO A 113 -10.36 -7.12 -4.67
C PRO A 113 -9.99 -6.08 -5.72
N ASN A 114 -9.45 -6.54 -6.85
CA ASN A 114 -9.25 -5.68 -8.00
C ASN A 114 -10.54 -5.58 -8.82
N VAL A 115 -10.81 -4.38 -9.34
CA VAL A 115 -11.89 -4.13 -10.29
C VAL A 115 -11.32 -3.44 -11.53
N LEU A 116 -11.82 -3.80 -12.70
CA LEU A 116 -11.51 -3.11 -13.95
C LEU A 116 -12.50 -1.95 -14.09
N VAL A 117 -11.97 -0.75 -14.19
CA VAL A 117 -12.76 0.49 -14.35
C VAL A 117 -12.21 1.31 -15.51
N MET A 118 -13.06 2.14 -16.11
CA MET A 118 -12.69 3.05 -17.17
C MET A 118 -13.28 4.43 -16.90
N ASN A 119 -12.58 5.49 -17.30
CA ASN A 119 -13.12 6.85 -17.25
C ASN A 119 -14.37 6.95 -18.13
N ALA A 120 -15.46 7.53 -17.59
CA ALA A 120 -16.77 7.56 -18.25
C ALA A 120 -16.76 8.33 -19.57
N ASP A 121 -16.07 9.48 -19.61
CA ASP A 121 -15.98 10.31 -20.83
C ASP A 121 -15.19 9.57 -21.92
N THR A 122 -14.11 8.89 -21.54
CA THR A 122 -13.33 8.06 -22.45
C THR A 122 -14.13 6.87 -22.95
N ALA A 123 -14.89 6.18 -22.08
CA ALA A 123 -15.76 5.08 -22.46
C ALA A 123 -16.83 5.54 -23.50
N THR A 124 -17.46 6.67 -23.23
CA THR A 124 -18.46 7.29 -24.16
C THR A 124 -17.82 7.65 -25.49
N ARG A 125 -16.69 8.33 -25.48
CA ARG A 125 -15.97 8.76 -26.70
C ARG A 125 -15.54 7.58 -27.57
N LEU A 126 -15.12 6.48 -26.94
CA LEU A 126 -14.68 5.27 -27.63
C LEU A 126 -15.80 4.25 -27.88
N LYS A 127 -17.04 4.56 -27.45
CA LYS A 127 -18.22 3.69 -27.54
C LYS A 127 -18.01 2.32 -26.87
N ILE A 128 -17.34 2.32 -25.73
CA ILE A 128 -17.07 1.13 -24.92
C ILE A 128 -18.10 1.10 -23.78
N ASN A 129 -19.07 0.20 -23.85
CA ASN A 129 -20.14 0.05 -22.86
C ASN A 129 -20.05 -1.28 -22.11
N THR A 130 -19.34 -2.24 -22.68
CA THR A 130 -19.20 -3.60 -22.15
C THR A 130 -17.74 -4.05 -22.15
N LEU A 131 -17.44 -5.12 -21.45
CA LEU A 131 -16.13 -5.77 -21.50
C LEU A 131 -15.77 -6.24 -22.91
N GLN A 132 -16.77 -6.72 -23.66
CA GLN A 132 -16.59 -7.18 -25.04
C GLN A 132 -16.21 -6.01 -25.96
N ASP A 133 -16.84 -4.83 -25.80
CA ASP A 133 -16.47 -3.63 -26.54
C ASP A 133 -15.02 -3.20 -26.24
N LEU A 134 -14.61 -3.26 -24.96
CA LEU A 134 -13.24 -2.95 -24.56
C LEU A 134 -12.24 -3.88 -25.25
N ILE A 135 -12.51 -5.19 -25.24
CA ILE A 135 -11.64 -6.20 -25.86
C ILE A 135 -11.60 -5.98 -27.39
N ALA A 136 -12.75 -5.75 -28.02
CA ALA A 136 -12.82 -5.49 -29.46
C ALA A 136 -12.04 -4.23 -29.85
N TYR A 137 -12.24 -3.13 -29.10
CA TYR A 137 -11.49 -1.90 -29.31
C TYR A 137 -9.99 -2.10 -29.16
N ALA A 138 -9.55 -2.75 -28.08
CA ALA A 138 -8.12 -2.98 -27.81
C ALA A 138 -7.45 -3.86 -28.88
N LYS A 139 -8.18 -4.87 -29.43
CA LYS A 139 -7.70 -5.70 -30.54
C LYS A 139 -7.55 -4.92 -31.83
N ALA A 140 -8.52 -4.06 -32.14
CA ALA A 140 -8.48 -3.21 -33.33
C ALA A 140 -7.46 -2.05 -33.24
N ASN A 141 -7.09 -1.65 -32.02
CA ASN A 141 -6.24 -0.51 -31.73
C ASN A 141 -5.12 -0.86 -30.72
N PRO A 142 -4.16 -1.71 -31.07
CA PRO A 142 -3.11 -2.11 -30.16
C PRO A 142 -2.29 -0.91 -29.66
N ALA A 143 -1.93 -0.91 -28.37
CA ALA A 143 -1.18 0.14 -27.68
C ALA A 143 -1.89 1.52 -27.59
N ARG A 144 -3.20 1.62 -27.93
CA ARG A 144 -3.95 2.86 -27.78
C ARG A 144 -4.59 3.04 -26.41
N LEU A 145 -4.68 1.97 -25.64
CA LEU A 145 -5.15 2.00 -24.25
C LEU A 145 -3.97 1.91 -23.29
N ASN A 146 -4.02 2.72 -22.25
CA ASN A 146 -3.16 2.60 -21.08
C ASN A 146 -3.99 2.02 -19.94
N TYR A 147 -3.34 1.32 -19.01
CA TYR A 147 -3.96 0.96 -17.74
C TYR A 147 -3.05 1.34 -16.56
N GLY A 148 -3.65 1.89 -15.52
CA GLY A 148 -2.97 2.25 -14.28
C GLY A 148 -3.02 1.12 -13.25
N SER A 149 -2.01 1.04 -12.41
CA SER A 149 -1.99 0.17 -11.24
C SER A 149 -1.31 0.84 -10.05
N GLY A 150 -1.35 0.18 -8.90
CA GLY A 150 -0.65 0.65 -7.70
C GLY A 150 0.88 0.49 -7.73
N GLY A 151 1.46 0.21 -8.90
CA GLY A 151 2.90 0.09 -9.13
C GLY A 151 3.31 -1.28 -9.68
N ASN A 152 4.57 -1.38 -10.09
CA ASN A 152 5.13 -2.64 -10.56
C ASN A 152 5.05 -3.72 -9.46
N GLY A 153 4.61 -4.92 -9.84
CA GLY A 153 4.40 -6.02 -8.89
C GLY A 153 3.12 -5.91 -8.05
N SER A 154 2.33 -4.83 -8.15
CA SER A 154 1.04 -4.76 -7.45
C SER A 154 0.05 -5.81 -7.97
N ALA A 155 -0.94 -6.17 -7.14
CA ALA A 155 -2.01 -7.08 -7.56
C ALA A 155 -2.77 -6.55 -8.79
N GLY A 156 -2.94 -5.22 -8.91
CA GLY A 156 -3.54 -4.59 -10.09
C GLY A 156 -2.66 -4.70 -11.34
N HIS A 157 -1.35 -4.64 -11.21
CA HIS A 157 -0.41 -4.89 -12.32
C HIS A 157 -0.56 -6.33 -12.83
N LEU A 158 -0.45 -7.33 -11.93
CA LEU A 158 -0.61 -8.73 -12.33
C LEU A 158 -1.97 -9.02 -12.94
N ALA A 159 -3.05 -8.50 -12.34
CA ALA A 159 -4.41 -8.67 -12.87
C ALA A 159 -4.53 -8.08 -14.28
N GLY A 160 -3.93 -6.91 -14.53
CA GLY A 160 -3.90 -6.28 -15.85
C GLY A 160 -3.12 -7.13 -16.87
N GLU A 161 -1.94 -7.64 -16.52
CA GLU A 161 -1.16 -8.49 -17.41
C GLU A 161 -1.85 -9.83 -17.70
N MET A 162 -2.49 -10.45 -16.70
CA MET A 162 -3.30 -11.65 -16.90
C MET A 162 -4.48 -11.37 -17.83
N PHE A 163 -5.20 -10.27 -17.62
CA PHE A 163 -6.31 -9.86 -18.50
C PHE A 163 -5.85 -9.64 -19.94
N LYS A 164 -4.73 -8.92 -20.13
CA LYS A 164 -4.14 -8.71 -21.47
C LYS A 164 -3.84 -10.03 -22.18
N ARG A 165 -3.21 -10.96 -21.47
CA ARG A 165 -2.88 -12.30 -21.99
C ARG A 165 -4.13 -13.09 -22.36
N ASP A 166 -5.10 -13.17 -21.45
CA ASP A 166 -6.29 -14.02 -21.61
C ASP A 166 -7.25 -13.47 -22.67
N ALA A 167 -7.35 -12.13 -22.79
CA ALA A 167 -8.14 -11.47 -23.83
C ALA A 167 -7.40 -11.35 -25.18
N GLY A 168 -6.10 -11.61 -25.24
CA GLY A 168 -5.27 -11.45 -26.43
C GLY A 168 -5.22 -9.99 -26.90
N ILE A 169 -5.02 -9.05 -25.95
CA ILE A 169 -4.98 -7.60 -26.20
C ILE A 169 -3.63 -7.01 -25.75
N PHE A 170 -3.34 -5.82 -26.26
CA PHE A 170 -2.19 -5.04 -25.80
C PHE A 170 -2.64 -3.68 -25.26
N ALA A 171 -2.25 -3.38 -24.02
CA ALA A 171 -2.39 -2.07 -23.38
C ALA A 171 -1.09 -1.75 -22.61
N VAL A 172 -0.74 -0.47 -22.54
CA VAL A 172 0.49 -0.01 -21.89
C VAL A 172 0.25 0.14 -20.38
N HIS A 173 1.12 -0.46 -19.58
CA HIS A 173 1.06 -0.31 -18.12
C HIS A 173 1.67 1.01 -17.66
N ILE A 174 0.94 1.75 -16.85
CA ILE A 174 1.40 2.97 -16.17
C ILE A 174 1.43 2.70 -14.66
N PRO A 175 2.61 2.51 -14.07
CA PRO A 175 2.74 2.27 -12.63
C PRO A 175 2.62 3.56 -11.82
N TYR A 176 1.84 3.53 -10.74
CA TYR A 176 1.71 4.60 -9.76
C TYR A 176 2.22 4.15 -8.37
N ASN A 177 2.49 5.09 -7.47
CA ASN A 177 2.93 4.79 -6.10
C ASN A 177 1.78 4.43 -5.15
N GLY A 178 0.84 3.60 -5.59
CA GLY A 178 -0.33 3.17 -4.85
C GLY A 178 -1.64 3.36 -5.63
N GLY A 179 -2.75 2.88 -5.06
CA GLY A 179 -4.06 2.91 -5.74
C GLY A 179 -4.62 4.32 -5.91
N ASN A 180 -4.45 5.20 -4.92
CA ASN A 180 -5.01 6.56 -4.96
C ASN A 180 -4.46 7.42 -6.11
N PRO A 181 -3.13 7.53 -6.35
CA PRO A 181 -2.62 8.24 -7.51
C PRO A 181 -3.13 7.69 -8.84
N ALA A 182 -3.27 6.36 -8.96
CA ALA A 182 -3.82 5.73 -10.16
C ALA A 182 -5.30 6.11 -10.38
N GLN A 183 -6.10 6.16 -9.30
CA GLN A 183 -7.50 6.58 -9.36
C GLN A 183 -7.64 8.06 -9.77
N LEU A 184 -6.80 8.94 -9.23
CA LEU A 184 -6.79 10.35 -9.60
C LEU A 184 -6.45 10.55 -11.08
N ALA A 185 -5.45 9.82 -11.60
CA ALA A 185 -5.11 9.83 -13.02
C ALA A 185 -6.29 9.35 -13.89
N LEU A 186 -6.96 8.27 -13.47
CA LEU A 186 -8.15 7.76 -14.16
C LEU A 186 -9.27 8.80 -14.19
N LEU A 187 -9.56 9.45 -13.05
CA LEU A 187 -10.60 10.48 -12.96
C LEU A 187 -10.30 11.70 -13.83
N SER A 188 -9.03 12.06 -13.99
CA SER A 188 -8.59 13.17 -14.84
C SER A 188 -8.53 12.81 -16.35
N GLY A 189 -8.85 11.58 -16.72
CA GLY A 189 -8.90 11.13 -18.11
C GLY A 189 -7.54 10.78 -18.73
N GLN A 190 -6.52 10.51 -17.89
CA GLN A 190 -5.19 10.09 -18.34
C GLN A 190 -5.15 8.62 -18.75
#